data_b7b1fea90d2ae46d0605c30f1f31f8d1
#
_entry.id   b7b1fea90d2ae46d0605c30f1f31f8d1
#
_cell.length_a   1.000
_cell.length_b   1.000
_cell.length_c   1.000
_cell.angle_alpha   90.00
_cell.angle_beta   90.00
_cell.angle_gamma   90.00
#
_symmetry.space_group_name_H-M   'P 1'
#
loop_
_entity.id
_entity.type
_entity.pdbx_description
1 polymer ?
#
loop_
_entity_poly.entity_id
_entity_poly.type
_entity_poly.pdbx_seq_one_letter_code
_entity_poly.pdbx_strand_id
1 'polypeptide(L)'
;MSDPYTIQIHVLSGNPNGVRIINRPADWPGVAIVFPREQIQQAIQTELMDKAGVYLLWSQEGDPPQIYVGQSEVVSDRLKDHHSNKDFWHKAIVFVSENSLLNAAHVRWLEHSLVQRLHEIGGSLIKNKTEPKETKLSIQDMATCKVFLNRILEILPLTGLGAFENSQKNETLSIDQKSTGSLAFEEPDTIIVPTGKTGEGFEEVFLGQDCWYYVKLSQKKIEQLKFIAAYRPSPESAVTHLAKIKS
;
A
#
# COMPACT_ATOMS: atom_id res chain seq x y z
N MET A 1 16.72 -11.41 8.43
CA MET A 1 16.60 -11.38 6.95
C MET A 1 15.52 -12.38 6.57
N SER A 2 14.56 -11.99 5.74
CA SER A 2 13.61 -12.95 5.16
C SER A 2 14.30 -13.73 4.04
N ASP A 3 14.05 -15.04 3.95
CA ASP A 3 14.60 -15.87 2.90
C ASP A 3 14.06 -15.43 1.51
N PRO A 4 14.91 -15.55 0.44
CA PRO A 4 14.46 -15.30 -0.92
C PRO A 4 13.29 -16.21 -1.29
N TYR A 5 12.32 -15.69 -2.03
CA TYR A 5 11.16 -16.44 -2.48
C TYR A 5 10.76 -16.08 -3.91
N THR A 6 10.01 -16.97 -4.56
CA THR A 6 9.50 -16.76 -5.91
C THR A 6 8.02 -16.44 -5.90
N ILE A 7 7.64 -15.40 -6.64
CA ILE A 7 6.25 -15.08 -6.93
C ILE A 7 6.02 -15.32 -8.43
N GLN A 8 4.91 -15.97 -8.76
CA GLN A 8 4.44 -16.13 -10.13
C GLN A 8 3.28 -15.19 -10.39
N ILE A 9 3.33 -14.51 -11.53
CA ILE A 9 2.26 -13.61 -12.00
C ILE A 9 1.77 -14.13 -13.35
N HIS A 10 0.51 -14.57 -13.37
CA HIS A 10 -0.16 -15.02 -14.58
C HIS A 10 -1.07 -13.91 -15.09
N VAL A 11 -0.83 -13.44 -16.32
CA VAL A 11 -1.60 -12.35 -16.97
C VAL A 11 -2.64 -12.97 -17.89
N LEU A 12 -3.92 -12.97 -17.48
CA LEU A 12 -4.99 -13.71 -18.19
C LEU A 12 -5.28 -13.18 -19.60
N SER A 13 -5.16 -11.87 -19.80
CA SER A 13 -5.52 -11.22 -21.08
C SER A 13 -4.32 -10.79 -21.93
N GLY A 14 -3.10 -11.16 -21.54
CA GLY A 14 -1.87 -10.64 -22.17
C GLY A 14 -1.61 -9.15 -21.89
N ASN A 15 -2.55 -8.46 -21.23
CA ASN A 15 -2.38 -7.07 -20.80
C ASN A 15 -1.87 -7.02 -19.35
N PRO A 16 -0.65 -6.49 -19.09
CA PRO A 16 -0.08 -6.41 -17.74
C PRO A 16 -0.93 -5.57 -16.75
N ASN A 17 -1.75 -4.66 -17.24
CA ASN A 17 -2.67 -3.85 -16.45
C ASN A 17 -4.05 -4.49 -16.27
N GLY A 18 -4.30 -5.63 -16.91
CA GLY A 18 -5.55 -6.37 -16.83
C GLY A 18 -5.65 -7.30 -15.63
N VAL A 19 -6.46 -8.37 -15.79
CA VAL A 19 -6.62 -9.38 -14.75
C VAL A 19 -5.35 -10.21 -14.61
N ARG A 20 -4.80 -10.24 -13.40
CA ARG A 20 -3.57 -10.97 -13.03
C ARG A 20 -3.84 -11.88 -11.85
N ILE A 21 -3.33 -13.08 -11.91
CA ILE A 21 -3.31 -14.04 -10.80
C ILE A 21 -1.88 -14.08 -10.26
N ILE A 22 -1.72 -13.89 -8.96
CA ILE A 22 -0.43 -13.85 -8.27
C ILE A 22 -0.44 -14.96 -7.22
N ASN A 23 0.56 -15.83 -7.25
CA ASN A 23 0.71 -16.92 -6.29
C ASN A 23 2.18 -17.15 -5.87
N ARG A 24 2.34 -17.93 -4.80
CA ARG A 24 3.62 -18.42 -4.29
C ARG A 24 3.55 -19.95 -4.17
N PRO A 25 3.71 -20.68 -5.26
CA PRO A 25 3.36 -22.11 -5.29
C PRO A 25 4.21 -22.97 -4.35
N ALA A 26 5.39 -22.48 -3.93
CA ALA A 26 6.30 -23.26 -3.08
C ALA A 26 5.85 -23.35 -1.62
N ASP A 27 5.15 -22.31 -1.08
CA ASP A 27 4.94 -22.20 0.36
C ASP A 27 3.62 -21.53 0.78
N TRP A 28 2.72 -21.25 -0.17
CA TRP A 28 1.45 -20.61 0.14
C TRP A 28 0.31 -21.12 -0.74
N PRO A 29 -0.77 -21.65 -0.16
CA PRO A 29 -1.97 -22.09 -0.89
C PRO A 29 -2.89 -20.92 -1.26
N GLY A 30 -2.54 -19.72 -0.89
CA GLY A 30 -3.28 -18.52 -1.23
C GLY A 30 -2.98 -18.02 -2.63
N VAL A 31 -3.97 -17.36 -3.21
CA VAL A 31 -3.90 -16.72 -4.52
C VAL A 31 -4.43 -15.30 -4.39
N ALA A 32 -3.75 -14.36 -5.03
CA ALA A 32 -4.24 -13.01 -5.20
C ALA A 32 -4.69 -12.78 -6.64
N ILE A 33 -5.87 -12.18 -6.82
CA ILE A 33 -6.42 -11.82 -8.13
C ILE A 33 -6.53 -10.30 -8.17
N VAL A 34 -5.75 -9.67 -9.05
CA VAL A 34 -5.69 -8.20 -9.21
C VAL A 34 -6.34 -7.82 -10.53
N PHE A 35 -7.23 -6.84 -10.51
CA PHE A 35 -7.91 -6.38 -11.72
C PHE A 35 -8.40 -4.94 -11.63
N PRO A 36 -8.50 -4.22 -12.77
CA PRO A 36 -9.18 -2.94 -12.83
C PRO A 36 -10.70 -3.15 -12.83
N ARG A 37 -11.45 -2.16 -12.33
CA ARG A 37 -12.92 -2.23 -12.19
C ARG A 37 -13.64 -2.60 -13.48
N GLU A 38 -13.16 -2.11 -14.62
CA GLU A 38 -13.76 -2.35 -15.93
C GLU A 38 -13.70 -3.83 -16.35
N GLN A 39 -12.78 -4.59 -15.75
CA GLN A 39 -12.58 -6.01 -16.07
C GLN A 39 -13.16 -6.95 -15.00
N ILE A 40 -14.05 -6.46 -14.16
CA ILE A 40 -14.69 -7.29 -13.12
C ILE A 40 -15.37 -8.53 -13.71
N GLN A 41 -16.01 -8.42 -14.88
CA GLN A 41 -16.70 -9.55 -15.53
C GLN A 41 -15.72 -10.67 -15.90
N GLN A 42 -14.52 -10.33 -16.34
CA GLN A 42 -13.47 -11.32 -16.62
C GLN A 42 -12.93 -11.91 -15.32
N ALA A 43 -12.73 -11.10 -14.29
CA ALA A 43 -12.23 -11.56 -13.01
C ALA A 43 -13.18 -12.57 -12.35
N ILE A 44 -14.48 -12.29 -12.30
CA ILE A 44 -15.48 -13.17 -11.67
C ILE A 44 -15.74 -14.49 -12.41
N GLN A 45 -15.31 -14.64 -13.67
CA GLN A 45 -15.35 -15.91 -14.39
C GLN A 45 -14.31 -16.92 -13.89
N THR A 46 -13.39 -16.49 -13.05
CA THR A 46 -12.40 -17.38 -12.44
C THR A 46 -13.08 -18.16 -11.31
N GLU A 47 -13.02 -19.49 -11.32
CA GLU A 47 -13.58 -20.37 -10.28
C GLU A 47 -13.10 -20.02 -8.85
N LEU A 48 -11.94 -19.39 -8.74
CA LEU A 48 -11.38 -18.89 -7.48
C LEU A 48 -12.25 -17.82 -6.81
N MET A 49 -13.05 -17.08 -7.58
CA MET A 49 -13.92 -16.03 -7.04
C MET A 49 -15.17 -16.54 -6.32
N ASP A 50 -15.50 -17.81 -6.47
CA ASP A 50 -16.64 -18.46 -5.79
C ASP A 50 -16.24 -19.03 -4.41
N LYS A 51 -15.06 -18.68 -3.93
CA LYS A 51 -14.52 -19.11 -2.64
C LYS A 51 -14.58 -17.99 -1.60
N ALA A 52 -14.43 -18.40 -0.33
CA ALA A 52 -14.27 -17.46 0.77
C ALA A 52 -12.95 -16.69 0.63
N GLY A 53 -13.01 -15.37 0.83
CA GLY A 53 -11.85 -14.52 0.68
C GLY A 53 -12.01 -13.13 1.27
N VAL A 54 -10.89 -12.41 1.34
CA VAL A 54 -10.82 -10.99 1.66
C VAL A 54 -10.42 -10.21 0.42
N TYR A 55 -10.83 -8.95 0.34
CA TYR A 55 -10.52 -8.11 -0.81
C TYR A 55 -10.32 -6.65 -0.41
N LEU A 56 -9.52 -5.95 -1.20
CA LEU A 56 -9.36 -4.52 -1.11
C LEU A 56 -9.82 -3.87 -2.42
N LEU A 57 -10.60 -2.80 -2.28
CA LEU A 57 -11.03 -1.93 -3.38
C LEU A 57 -10.38 -0.59 -3.15
N TRP A 58 -9.71 -0.02 -4.16
CA TRP A 58 -9.07 1.28 -3.97
C TRP A 58 -9.14 2.18 -5.19
N SER A 59 -9.02 3.49 -4.91
CA SER A 59 -8.81 4.53 -5.90
C SER A 59 -7.43 5.14 -5.70
N GLN A 60 -6.74 5.42 -6.80
CA GLN A 60 -5.52 6.22 -6.82
C GLN A 60 -5.83 7.72 -6.95
N GLU A 61 -7.09 8.07 -7.23
CA GLU A 61 -7.56 9.44 -7.30
C GLU A 61 -7.86 9.96 -5.90
N GLY A 62 -7.37 11.15 -5.61
CA GLY A 62 -7.51 11.79 -4.31
C GLY A 62 -6.27 11.66 -3.43
N ASP A 63 -6.09 12.65 -2.57
CA ASP A 63 -5.05 12.71 -1.56
C ASP A 63 -5.71 12.97 -0.20
N PRO A 64 -5.79 11.98 0.66
CA PRO A 64 -5.23 10.62 0.59
C PRO A 64 -6.02 9.62 -0.29
N PRO A 65 -5.39 8.55 -0.78
CA PRO A 65 -6.06 7.50 -1.54
C PRO A 65 -7.15 6.81 -0.71
N GLN A 66 -8.24 6.41 -1.36
CA GLN A 66 -9.38 5.78 -0.71
C GLN A 66 -9.25 4.26 -0.80
N ILE A 67 -9.41 3.56 0.32
CA ILE A 67 -9.33 2.10 0.41
C ILE A 67 -10.54 1.56 1.16
N TYR A 68 -11.13 0.49 0.66
CA TYR A 68 -12.14 -0.31 1.35
C TYR A 68 -11.64 -1.74 1.46
N VAL A 69 -11.70 -2.31 2.65
CA VAL A 69 -11.44 -3.72 2.92
C VAL A 69 -12.75 -4.44 3.12
N GLY A 70 -12.92 -5.62 2.54
CA GLY A 70 -14.11 -6.42 2.73
C GLY A 70 -13.82 -7.91 2.72
N GLN A 71 -14.80 -8.71 3.10
CA GLN A 71 -14.74 -10.15 3.10
C GLN A 71 -16.05 -10.74 2.57
N SER A 72 -16.00 -11.95 2.09
CA SER A 72 -17.20 -12.73 1.71
C SER A 72 -16.90 -14.23 1.75
N GLU A 73 -17.94 -15.04 1.95
CA GLU A 73 -17.86 -16.49 1.75
C GLU A 73 -17.94 -16.86 0.25
N VAL A 74 -18.53 -15.98 -0.56
CA VAL A 74 -18.54 -16.04 -2.03
C VAL A 74 -18.15 -14.65 -2.54
N VAL A 75 -16.88 -14.51 -2.97
CA VAL A 75 -16.35 -13.17 -3.29
C VAL A 75 -16.99 -12.62 -4.57
N SER A 76 -17.27 -13.46 -5.57
CA SER A 76 -17.86 -13.02 -6.85
C SER A 76 -19.16 -12.25 -6.66
N ASP A 77 -20.07 -12.71 -5.80
CA ASP A 77 -21.36 -12.07 -5.57
C ASP A 77 -21.19 -10.73 -4.85
N ARG A 78 -20.30 -10.68 -3.87
CA ARG A 78 -20.04 -9.45 -3.12
C ARG A 78 -19.40 -8.37 -3.98
N LEU A 79 -18.53 -8.76 -4.91
CA LEU A 79 -17.93 -7.82 -5.86
C LEU A 79 -18.93 -7.29 -6.88
N LYS A 80 -19.89 -8.10 -7.36
CA LYS A 80 -21.02 -7.64 -8.20
C LYS A 80 -21.82 -6.55 -7.47
N ASP A 81 -22.16 -6.77 -6.18
CA ASP A 81 -22.85 -5.78 -5.35
C ASP A 81 -22.05 -4.48 -5.24
N HIS A 82 -20.74 -4.59 -5.00
CA HIS A 82 -19.89 -3.40 -4.89
C HIS A 82 -19.69 -2.69 -6.21
N HIS A 83 -19.64 -3.40 -7.32
CA HIS A 83 -19.58 -2.80 -8.65
C HIS A 83 -20.81 -1.94 -8.92
N SER A 84 -21.99 -2.38 -8.48
CA SER A 84 -23.25 -1.66 -8.65
C SER A 84 -23.46 -0.52 -7.66
N ASN A 85 -22.91 -0.62 -6.44
CA ASN A 85 -23.29 0.26 -5.32
C ASN A 85 -22.14 1.15 -4.80
N LYS A 86 -20.92 1.03 -5.35
CA LYS A 86 -19.74 1.80 -4.92
C LYS A 86 -18.95 2.28 -6.14
N ASP A 87 -18.89 3.60 -6.33
CA ASP A 87 -18.26 4.20 -7.52
C ASP A 87 -16.82 4.68 -7.28
N PHE A 88 -16.35 4.72 -6.04
CA PHE A 88 -15.07 5.33 -5.68
C PHE A 88 -13.84 4.54 -6.13
N TRP A 89 -13.95 3.22 -6.38
CA TRP A 89 -12.81 2.36 -6.64
C TRP A 89 -12.55 2.12 -8.13
N HIS A 90 -11.27 2.01 -8.48
CA HIS A 90 -10.79 1.76 -9.85
C HIS A 90 -10.03 0.44 -9.97
N LYS A 91 -9.50 -0.08 -8.88
CA LYS A 91 -8.78 -1.36 -8.84
C LYS A 91 -9.23 -2.19 -7.66
N ALA A 92 -9.10 -3.50 -7.82
CA ALA A 92 -9.38 -4.47 -6.78
C ALA A 92 -8.27 -5.52 -6.69
N ILE A 93 -8.07 -6.04 -5.48
CA ILE A 93 -7.33 -7.28 -5.24
C ILE A 93 -8.15 -8.17 -4.33
N VAL A 94 -8.20 -9.44 -4.67
CA VAL A 94 -8.90 -10.48 -3.92
C VAL A 94 -7.88 -11.52 -3.48
N PHE A 95 -7.97 -11.95 -2.23
CA PHE A 95 -7.17 -13.04 -1.68
C PHE A 95 -8.08 -14.19 -1.29
N VAL A 96 -7.86 -15.33 -1.91
CA VAL A 96 -8.58 -16.58 -1.68
C VAL A 96 -7.60 -17.73 -1.46
N SER A 97 -8.08 -18.91 -1.11
CA SER A 97 -7.25 -20.09 -1.01
C SER A 97 -7.65 -21.15 -2.03
N GLU A 98 -6.70 -21.69 -2.80
CA GLU A 98 -6.95 -22.73 -3.80
C GLU A 98 -7.56 -24.00 -3.19
N ASN A 99 -7.10 -24.39 -2.01
CA ASN A 99 -7.54 -25.58 -1.29
C ASN A 99 -8.70 -25.34 -0.32
N SER A 100 -9.40 -24.19 -0.45
CA SER A 100 -10.52 -23.81 0.42
C SER A 100 -10.18 -23.77 1.92
N LEU A 101 -8.94 -23.40 2.27
CA LEU A 101 -8.46 -23.25 3.64
C LEU A 101 -9.24 -22.20 4.42
N LEU A 102 -9.72 -21.15 3.75
CA LEU A 102 -10.42 -20.04 4.40
C LEU A 102 -11.92 -20.37 4.59
N ASN A 103 -12.44 -20.03 5.77
CA ASN A 103 -13.85 -20.07 6.12
C ASN A 103 -14.34 -18.69 6.60
N ALA A 104 -15.63 -18.57 6.93
CA ALA A 104 -16.24 -17.31 7.37
C ALA A 104 -15.53 -16.65 8.58
N ALA A 105 -15.03 -17.44 9.54
CA ALA A 105 -14.33 -16.91 10.70
C ALA A 105 -12.94 -16.37 10.32
N HIS A 106 -12.23 -17.10 9.46
CA HIS A 106 -10.92 -16.71 8.95
C HIS A 106 -10.99 -15.39 8.17
N VAL A 107 -11.93 -15.27 7.22
CA VAL A 107 -12.02 -14.05 6.39
C VAL A 107 -12.45 -12.82 7.18
N ARG A 108 -13.29 -12.97 8.24
CA ARG A 108 -13.63 -11.88 9.15
C ARG A 108 -12.43 -11.42 9.97
N TRP A 109 -11.62 -12.37 10.47
CA TRP A 109 -10.40 -12.04 11.19
C TRP A 109 -9.37 -11.34 10.28
N LEU A 110 -9.21 -11.80 9.05
CA LEU A 110 -8.32 -11.19 8.06
C LEU A 110 -8.78 -9.78 7.68
N GLU A 111 -10.10 -9.55 7.48
CA GLU A 111 -10.66 -8.23 7.23
C GLU A 111 -10.32 -7.25 8.37
N HIS A 112 -10.60 -7.66 9.62
CA HIS A 112 -10.27 -6.85 10.80
C HIS A 112 -8.77 -6.53 10.85
N SER A 113 -7.91 -7.53 10.69
CA SER A 113 -6.46 -7.37 10.77
C SER A 113 -5.91 -6.46 9.66
N LEU A 114 -6.46 -6.53 8.45
CA LEU A 114 -6.07 -5.65 7.34
C LEU A 114 -6.49 -4.20 7.57
N VAL A 115 -7.68 -3.97 8.14
CA VAL A 115 -8.14 -2.62 8.50
C VAL A 115 -7.25 -2.04 9.61
N GLN A 116 -6.92 -2.82 10.65
CA GLN A 116 -5.99 -2.38 11.69
C GLN A 116 -4.62 -2.03 11.11
N ARG A 117 -4.09 -2.86 10.21
CA ARG A 117 -2.80 -2.58 9.56
C ARG A 117 -2.83 -1.31 8.72
N LEU A 118 -3.93 -1.01 8.02
CA LEU A 118 -4.10 0.25 7.29
C LEU A 118 -4.14 1.47 8.22
N HIS A 119 -4.77 1.34 9.39
CA HIS A 119 -4.74 2.41 10.40
C HIS A 119 -3.34 2.66 10.94
N GLU A 120 -2.55 1.61 11.19
CA GLU A 120 -1.16 1.71 11.66
C GLU A 120 -0.26 2.39 10.62
N ILE A 121 -0.42 2.04 9.34
CA ILE A 121 0.36 2.62 8.24
C ILE A 121 -0.01 4.09 8.05
N GLY A 122 -1.28 4.44 8.16
CA GLY A 122 -1.80 5.78 7.90
C GLY A 122 -1.76 6.16 6.40
N GLY A 123 -2.03 7.43 6.09
CA GLY A 123 -1.89 7.95 4.73
C GLY A 123 -2.98 7.49 3.75
N SER A 124 -4.06 6.85 4.24
CA SER A 124 -5.20 6.42 3.40
C SER A 124 -6.52 6.70 4.08
N LEU A 125 -7.54 7.03 3.28
CA LEU A 125 -8.92 7.17 3.75
C LEU A 125 -9.62 5.81 3.69
N ILE A 126 -9.84 5.18 4.85
CA ILE A 126 -10.54 3.90 4.94
C ILE A 126 -12.04 4.13 4.79
N LYS A 127 -12.64 3.49 3.79
CA LYS A 127 -14.07 3.66 3.41
C LYS A 127 -15.01 2.67 4.10
N ASN A 128 -14.52 1.89 5.04
CA ASN A 128 -15.37 1.02 5.85
C ASN A 128 -16.28 1.87 6.74
N LYS A 129 -17.61 1.77 6.55
CA LYS A 129 -18.60 2.53 7.33
C LYS A 129 -18.60 2.10 8.81
N THR A 130 -18.30 0.83 9.06
CA THR A 130 -18.24 0.24 10.39
C THR A 130 -16.92 -0.49 10.51
N GLU A 131 -16.23 -0.30 11.61
CA GLU A 131 -14.99 -1.02 11.89
C GLU A 131 -15.29 -2.51 12.10
N PRO A 132 -14.60 -3.42 11.37
CA PRO A 132 -14.82 -4.85 11.55
C PRO A 132 -14.47 -5.26 12.97
N LYS A 133 -15.34 -6.08 13.59
CA LYS A 133 -15.07 -6.60 14.94
C LYS A 133 -14.07 -7.74 14.87
N GLU A 134 -13.18 -7.78 15.84
CA GLU A 134 -12.27 -8.91 15.99
C GLU A 134 -13.05 -10.22 16.22
N THR A 135 -12.69 -11.24 15.44
CA THR A 135 -13.28 -12.58 15.54
C THR A 135 -12.35 -13.46 16.35
N LYS A 136 -12.89 -14.11 17.39
CA LYS A 136 -12.12 -15.08 18.19
C LYS A 136 -11.92 -16.35 17.36
N LEU A 137 -10.69 -16.77 17.22
CA LEU A 137 -10.29 -18.00 16.53
C LEU A 137 -9.68 -19.00 17.51
N SER A 138 -9.66 -20.27 17.13
CA SER A 138 -8.85 -21.27 17.82
C SER A 138 -7.35 -20.93 17.69
N ILE A 139 -6.50 -21.51 18.53
CA ILE A 139 -5.05 -21.29 18.46
C ILE A 139 -4.50 -21.72 17.08
N GLN A 140 -5.01 -22.84 16.55
CA GLN A 140 -4.60 -23.37 15.26
C GLN A 140 -5.04 -22.45 14.10
N ASP A 141 -6.31 -22.02 14.11
CA ASP A 141 -6.84 -21.10 13.10
C ASP A 141 -6.13 -19.76 13.15
N MET A 142 -5.83 -19.25 14.35
CA MET A 142 -5.05 -18.02 14.51
C MET A 142 -3.65 -18.14 13.91
N ALA A 143 -2.96 -19.25 14.11
CA ALA A 143 -1.64 -19.47 13.51
C ALA A 143 -1.74 -19.49 11.98
N THR A 144 -2.73 -20.20 11.43
CA THR A 144 -3.00 -20.26 9.99
C THR A 144 -3.31 -18.88 9.41
N CYS A 145 -4.20 -18.12 10.04
CA CYS A 145 -4.57 -16.78 9.59
C CYS A 145 -3.41 -15.78 9.66
N LYS A 146 -2.54 -15.86 10.67
CA LYS A 146 -1.34 -15.03 10.77
C LYS A 146 -0.37 -15.30 9.61
N VAL A 147 -0.13 -16.57 9.29
CA VAL A 147 0.71 -16.92 8.13
C VAL A 147 0.07 -16.38 6.85
N PHE A 148 -1.23 -16.57 6.67
CA PHE A 148 -1.96 -16.09 5.49
C PHE A 148 -1.89 -14.56 5.37
N LEU A 149 -2.10 -13.83 6.47
CA LEU A 149 -1.97 -12.37 6.52
C LEU A 149 -0.57 -11.88 6.14
N ASN A 150 0.48 -12.53 6.67
CA ASN A 150 1.86 -12.17 6.32
C ASN A 150 2.11 -12.29 4.81
N ARG A 151 1.58 -13.34 4.17
CA ARG A 151 1.70 -13.51 2.70
C ARG A 151 0.89 -12.46 1.93
N ILE A 152 -0.29 -12.06 2.41
CA ILE A 152 -1.03 -10.93 1.87
C ILE A 152 -0.16 -9.66 1.90
N LEU A 153 0.43 -9.34 3.04
CA LEU A 153 1.24 -8.13 3.23
C LEU A 153 2.51 -8.12 2.36
N GLU A 154 3.08 -9.28 2.04
CA GLU A 154 4.22 -9.39 1.11
C GLU A 154 3.81 -9.16 -0.36
N ILE A 155 2.55 -9.46 -0.74
CA ILE A 155 2.04 -9.30 -2.10
C ILE A 155 1.50 -7.89 -2.36
N LEU A 156 0.86 -7.26 -1.38
CA LEU A 156 0.21 -5.96 -1.53
C LEU A 156 1.12 -4.87 -2.14
N PRO A 157 2.40 -4.72 -1.76
CA PRO A 157 3.30 -3.73 -2.37
C PRO A 157 3.50 -3.92 -3.88
N LEU A 158 3.36 -5.15 -4.39
CA LEU A 158 3.55 -5.49 -5.80
C LEU A 158 2.34 -5.12 -6.69
N THR A 159 1.24 -4.68 -6.07
CA THR A 159 -0.03 -4.40 -6.77
C THR A 159 -0.20 -2.95 -7.17
N GLY A 160 0.72 -2.06 -6.76
CA GLY A 160 0.63 -0.63 -6.95
C GLY A 160 -0.34 0.04 -5.96
N LEU A 161 -0.63 -0.61 -4.83
CA LEU A 161 -1.36 -0.01 -3.72
C LEU A 161 -0.38 0.73 -2.82
N GLY A 162 -0.14 2.01 -3.11
CA GLY A 162 0.91 2.84 -2.52
C GLY A 162 0.91 2.92 -0.99
N ALA A 163 -0.24 2.69 -0.34
CA ALA A 163 -0.32 2.62 1.11
C ALA A 163 0.62 1.55 1.72
N PHE A 164 0.80 0.42 1.03
CA PHE A 164 1.66 -0.67 1.49
C PHE A 164 3.09 -0.62 0.95
N GLU A 165 3.38 0.18 -0.08
CA GLU A 165 4.74 0.34 -0.62
C GLU A 165 5.69 1.00 0.37
N ASN A 166 5.19 1.94 1.18
CA ASN A 166 5.99 2.68 2.15
C ASN A 166 6.21 1.94 3.47
N SER A 167 5.37 0.96 3.81
CA SER A 167 5.48 0.22 5.07
C SER A 167 6.72 -0.68 5.14
N GLN A 168 7.17 -1.22 4.01
CA GLN A 168 8.40 -2.03 3.96
C GLN A 168 9.67 -1.18 4.12
N LYS A 169 9.65 0.09 3.73
CA LYS A 169 10.78 0.99 3.97
C LYS A 169 11.00 1.25 5.47
N ASN A 170 9.91 1.33 6.24
CA ASN A 170 10.00 1.53 7.68
C ASN A 170 10.45 0.26 8.44
N GLU A 171 10.08 -0.93 7.98
CA GLU A 171 10.53 -2.19 8.61
C GLU A 171 11.99 -2.53 8.29
N THR A 172 12.48 -2.19 7.09
CA THR A 172 13.91 -2.39 6.73
C THR A 172 14.83 -1.42 7.48
N LEU A 173 14.32 -0.23 7.85
CA LEU A 173 15.04 0.72 8.71
C LEU A 173 15.02 0.33 10.19
N SER A 174 14.08 -0.55 10.61
CA SER A 174 13.93 -0.96 12.02
C SER A 174 14.78 -2.17 12.41
N ILE A 175 15.36 -2.91 11.47
CA ILE A 175 16.10 -4.16 11.75
C ILE A 175 17.57 -3.91 12.11
N ASP A 176 18.15 -2.77 11.71
CA ASP A 176 19.54 -2.43 12.03
C ASP A 176 19.72 -1.59 13.32
N GLN A 177 18.65 -1.33 14.10
CA GLN A 177 18.73 -0.50 15.31
C GLN A 177 18.48 -1.23 16.64
N LYS A 178 18.78 -2.52 16.74
CA LYS A 178 18.82 -3.22 18.05
C LYS A 178 20.18 -3.22 18.71
N SER A 179 20.98 -2.16 18.49
CA SER A 179 22.10 -1.86 19.37
C SER A 179 22.30 -0.35 19.43
N THR A 180 22.04 0.17 20.62
CA THR A 180 22.27 1.53 21.15
C THR A 180 21.10 2.52 21.09
N GLY A 181 20.50 2.74 22.28
CA GLY A 181 19.97 4.04 22.72
C GLY A 181 18.68 4.51 22.03
N SER A 182 17.64 4.66 22.83
CA SER A 182 16.41 5.40 22.52
C SER A 182 16.72 6.69 21.74
N LEU A 183 16.53 6.69 20.41
CA LEU A 183 16.43 7.91 19.65
C LEU A 183 14.95 8.29 19.58
N ALA A 184 14.57 9.35 20.29
CA ALA A 184 13.31 10.04 20.07
C ALA A 184 13.26 10.44 18.58
N PHE A 185 12.17 10.11 17.89
CA PHE A 185 11.92 10.64 16.53
C PHE A 185 11.76 12.16 16.68
N GLU A 186 12.78 12.91 16.27
CA GLU A 186 12.62 14.34 16.08
C GLU A 186 11.67 14.57 14.90
N GLU A 187 10.77 15.54 15.01
CA GLU A 187 9.91 15.94 13.90
C GLU A 187 10.78 16.32 12.69
N PRO A 188 10.34 15.98 11.43
CA PRO A 188 11.16 16.22 10.25
C PRO A 188 11.47 17.70 10.10
N ASP A 189 12.74 18.03 10.10
CA ASP A 189 13.28 19.40 10.03
C ASP A 189 13.80 19.79 8.64
N THR A 190 13.62 18.93 7.66
CA THR A 190 14.11 19.08 6.28
C THR A 190 12.98 18.98 5.27
N ILE A 191 12.88 19.93 4.35
CA ILE A 191 11.98 19.87 3.21
C ILE A 191 12.74 19.54 1.93
N ILE A 192 12.19 18.64 1.10
CA ILE A 192 12.72 18.34 -0.22
C ILE A 192 11.91 19.08 -1.28
N VAL A 193 12.57 19.86 -2.12
CA VAL A 193 11.94 20.65 -3.18
C VAL A 193 12.43 20.21 -4.57
N PRO A 194 11.53 19.99 -5.55
CA PRO A 194 11.93 19.68 -6.92
C PRO A 194 12.43 20.95 -7.62
N THR A 195 13.55 20.85 -8.35
CA THR A 195 14.21 21.99 -9.00
C THR A 195 13.86 22.17 -10.48
N GLY A 196 12.78 21.57 -10.98
CA GLY A 196 12.34 21.69 -12.37
C GLY A 196 13.25 21.01 -13.40
N LYS A 197 12.71 20.77 -14.60
CA LYS A 197 13.44 20.07 -15.68
C LYS A 197 14.46 20.96 -16.42
N THR A 198 14.32 22.27 -16.37
CA THR A 198 15.13 23.23 -17.15
C THR A 198 16.32 23.82 -16.42
N GLY A 199 16.47 23.56 -15.12
CA GLY A 199 17.63 24.04 -14.34
C GLY A 199 17.65 25.55 -14.06
N GLU A 200 16.93 26.39 -14.80
CA GLU A 200 16.98 27.85 -14.71
C GLU A 200 16.65 28.39 -13.32
N GLY A 201 15.64 27.85 -12.65
CA GLY A 201 15.32 28.26 -11.26
C GLY A 201 16.29 27.72 -10.22
N PHE A 202 16.99 26.62 -10.49
CA PHE A 202 17.89 26.01 -9.53
C PHE A 202 19.22 26.78 -9.40
N GLU A 203 19.87 27.06 -10.55
CA GLU A 203 21.17 27.75 -10.55
C GLU A 203 21.03 29.21 -10.14
N GLU A 204 20.01 29.89 -10.62
CA GLU A 204 19.82 31.32 -10.39
C GLU A 204 19.21 31.62 -9.02
N VAL A 205 18.22 30.84 -8.57
CA VAL A 205 17.46 31.07 -7.35
C VAL A 205 18.02 30.31 -6.16
N PHE A 206 18.16 28.98 -6.28
CA PHE A 206 18.61 28.18 -5.15
C PHE A 206 20.10 28.37 -4.84
N LEU A 207 20.97 28.38 -5.86
CA LEU A 207 22.41 28.54 -5.70
C LEU A 207 22.84 30.01 -5.74
N GLY A 208 22.19 30.86 -6.57
CA GLY A 208 22.60 32.23 -6.80
C GLY A 208 22.01 33.23 -5.80
N GLN A 209 20.77 33.02 -5.35
CA GLN A 209 20.07 33.94 -4.43
C GLN A 209 19.85 33.36 -3.04
N ASP A 210 20.32 32.14 -2.76
CA ASP A 210 20.11 31.43 -1.48
C ASP A 210 18.63 31.36 -1.07
N CYS A 211 17.69 31.21 -2.03
CA CYS A 211 16.26 31.19 -1.73
C CYS A 211 15.50 30.20 -2.60
N TRP A 212 14.26 29.87 -2.19
CA TRP A 212 13.34 29.04 -2.97
C TRP A 212 11.88 29.48 -2.75
N TYR A 213 11.08 29.47 -3.82
CA TYR A 213 9.68 29.91 -3.80
C TYR A 213 8.70 28.78 -4.01
N TYR A 214 7.40 29.10 -3.90
CA TYR A 214 6.26 28.23 -4.20
C TYR A 214 6.12 26.99 -3.30
N VAL A 215 6.62 27.05 -2.08
CA VAL A 215 6.39 25.98 -1.10
C VAL A 215 5.13 26.32 -0.29
N LYS A 216 4.07 25.52 -0.47
CA LYS A 216 2.83 25.68 0.32
C LYS A 216 2.96 24.91 1.62
N LEU A 217 3.32 25.59 2.70
CA LEU A 217 3.40 25.03 4.03
C LEU A 217 2.61 25.88 5.02
N SER A 218 2.13 25.25 6.11
CA SER A 218 1.55 25.98 7.23
C SER A 218 2.67 26.68 8.02
N GLN A 219 2.35 27.82 8.65
CA GLN A 219 3.28 28.59 9.47
C GLN A 219 4.02 27.72 10.51
N LYS A 220 3.28 26.85 11.20
CA LYS A 220 3.82 25.91 12.18
C LYS A 220 4.88 24.95 11.60
N LYS A 221 4.70 24.49 10.36
CA LYS A 221 5.69 23.64 9.68
C LYS A 221 6.92 24.41 9.24
N ILE A 222 6.77 25.67 8.81
CA ILE A 222 7.90 26.52 8.42
C ILE A 222 8.84 26.74 9.60
N GLU A 223 8.30 26.99 10.80
CA GLU A 223 9.08 27.23 12.03
C GLU A 223 9.88 26.00 12.49
N GLN A 224 9.48 24.79 12.08
CA GLN A 224 10.16 23.53 12.39
C GLN A 224 11.29 23.18 11.43
N LEU A 225 11.31 23.79 10.24
CA LEU A 225 12.28 23.44 9.21
C LEU A 225 13.65 24.09 9.49
N LYS A 226 14.69 23.26 9.44
CA LYS A 226 16.09 23.68 9.55
C LYS A 226 16.84 23.60 8.24
N PHE A 227 16.40 22.70 7.34
CA PHE A 227 17.09 22.42 6.09
C PHE A 227 16.13 22.37 4.90
N ILE A 228 16.65 22.70 3.72
CA ILE A 228 16.01 22.53 2.42
C ILE A 228 16.94 21.71 1.53
N ALA A 229 16.39 20.66 0.92
CA ALA A 229 17.11 19.75 0.03
C ALA A 229 16.59 19.89 -1.39
N ALA A 230 17.47 20.09 -2.36
CA ALA A 230 17.13 20.22 -3.75
C ALA A 230 17.14 18.84 -4.45
N TYR A 231 15.98 18.42 -4.94
CA TYR A 231 15.85 17.21 -5.76
C TYR A 231 15.89 17.56 -7.24
N ARG A 232 16.85 17.00 -7.97
CA ARG A 232 16.94 17.13 -9.43
C ARG A 232 16.22 15.96 -10.09
N PRO A 233 15.20 16.22 -10.95
CA PRO A 233 14.53 15.19 -11.73
C PRO A 233 15.48 14.52 -12.74
N SER A 234 14.97 13.54 -13.51
CA SER A 234 15.73 12.87 -14.58
C SER A 234 16.48 13.90 -15.48
N PRO A 235 17.78 13.65 -15.79
CA PRO A 235 18.47 12.36 -15.67
C PRO A 235 19.08 12.05 -14.30
N GLU A 236 19.33 13.03 -13.43
CA GLU A 236 20.03 12.84 -12.17
C GLU A 236 19.20 12.04 -11.16
N SER A 237 17.89 12.30 -11.08
CA SER A 237 16.93 11.61 -10.18
C SER A 237 17.40 11.46 -8.73
N ALA A 238 18.00 12.51 -8.17
CA ALA A 238 18.64 12.50 -6.85
C ALA A 238 18.52 13.84 -6.11
N VAL A 239 18.65 13.81 -4.78
CA VAL A 239 18.93 14.98 -3.98
C VAL A 239 20.40 15.36 -4.16
N THR A 240 20.65 16.53 -4.74
CA THR A 240 22.00 16.96 -5.11
C THR A 240 22.58 18.02 -4.16
N HIS A 241 21.73 18.80 -3.50
CA HIS A 241 22.16 19.89 -2.63
C HIS A 241 21.32 19.93 -1.36
N LEU A 242 21.95 20.31 -0.24
CA LEU A 242 21.32 20.56 1.06
C LEU A 242 21.78 21.92 1.55
N ALA A 243 20.82 22.77 1.88
CA ALA A 243 21.09 24.10 2.45
C ALA A 243 20.42 24.24 3.81
N LYS A 244 21.05 24.98 4.73
CA LYS A 244 20.47 25.34 6.02
C LYS A 244 19.59 26.57 5.86
N ILE A 245 18.35 26.50 6.37
CA ILE A 245 17.43 27.63 6.36
C ILE A 245 17.93 28.66 7.39
N LYS A 246 18.09 29.90 6.94
CA LYS A 246 18.38 31.05 7.82
C LYS A 246 17.05 31.63 8.28
N SER A 247 16.85 31.71 9.59
CA SER A 247 15.71 32.39 10.24
C SER A 247 15.87 33.89 10.16
#